data_413ff8633a4e30c59b135def98e874b6
#
_entry.id   413ff8633a4e30c59b135def98e874b6
#
_cell.length_a   1.000
_cell.length_b   1.000
_cell.length_c   1.000
_cell.angle_alpha   90.00
_cell.angle_beta   90.00
_cell.angle_gamma   90.00
#
_symmetry.space_group_name_H-M   'P 1'
#
loop_
_entity.id
_entity.type
_entity.pdbx_description
1 polymer ?
#
loop_
_entity_poly.entity_id
_entity_poly.type
_entity_poly.pdbx_seq_one_letter_code
_entity_poly.pdbx_strand_id
1 'polypeptide(L)'
;AYLESSPKPVEFKKCLFAVCFFHALLQDRRKFGPLGFNIGYEFTNGDMKCCVLQLEVMMGKYDVVPYKVMQNLIGHINYGGRITDDWDRRMVMTLLLGVFNEGIMEDGFPLAPGEAYGSPPAGNIQAYRDVISTIPLNPHPNVFGLHENADIACAQAATQALCDIMLSLQPQV
;
A
#
# COMPACT_ATOMS: atom_id res chain seq x y z
N ALA A 1 19.38 -9.08 -11.17
CA ALA A 1 19.33 -10.56 -11.23
C ALA A 1 17.96 -11.10 -10.80
N TYR A 2 17.49 -10.92 -9.55
CA TYR A 2 16.21 -11.48 -9.05
C TYR A 2 14.98 -11.00 -9.86
N LEU A 3 14.89 -9.72 -10.17
CA LEU A 3 13.77 -9.13 -10.91
C LEU A 3 13.72 -9.52 -12.40
N GLU A 4 14.78 -10.11 -12.90
CA GLU A 4 14.93 -10.52 -14.31
C GLU A 4 14.87 -12.05 -14.48
N SER A 5 14.83 -12.79 -13.37
CA SER A 5 14.74 -14.26 -13.38
C SER A 5 13.32 -14.78 -13.62
N SER A 6 12.30 -13.93 -13.55
CA SER A 6 10.91 -14.29 -13.82
C SER A 6 10.72 -14.64 -15.30
N PRO A 7 9.87 -15.61 -15.63
CA PRO A 7 9.49 -15.92 -17.01
C PRO A 7 8.78 -14.75 -17.72
N LYS A 8 8.24 -13.79 -16.95
CA LYS A 8 7.55 -12.58 -17.43
C LYS A 8 8.09 -11.35 -16.69
N PRO A 9 9.29 -10.87 -17.06
CA PRO A 9 9.99 -9.88 -16.26
C PRO A 9 9.31 -8.51 -16.22
N VAL A 10 8.57 -8.12 -17.26
CA VAL A 10 7.87 -6.81 -17.30
C VAL A 10 6.63 -6.87 -16.40
N GLU A 11 5.79 -7.87 -16.61
CA GLU A 11 4.57 -8.07 -15.83
C GLU A 11 4.89 -8.28 -14.35
N PHE A 12 5.92 -9.07 -14.05
CA PHE A 12 6.36 -9.30 -12.69
C PHE A 12 6.81 -8.02 -11.99
N LYS A 13 7.62 -7.18 -12.65
CA LYS A 13 8.09 -5.90 -12.09
C LYS A 13 6.92 -4.95 -11.81
N LYS A 14 5.97 -4.81 -12.74
CA LYS A 14 4.80 -3.95 -12.57
C LYS A 14 3.88 -4.46 -11.45
N CYS A 15 3.59 -5.74 -11.42
CA CYS A 15 2.82 -6.35 -10.32
C CYS A 15 3.53 -6.23 -8.97
N LEU A 16 4.84 -6.44 -8.93
CA LEU A 16 5.64 -6.26 -7.71
C LEU A 16 5.57 -4.82 -7.21
N PHE A 17 5.71 -3.85 -8.13
CA PHE A 17 5.59 -2.43 -7.76
C PHE A 17 4.20 -2.13 -7.16
N ALA A 18 3.13 -2.62 -7.79
CA ALA A 18 1.77 -2.45 -7.28
C ALA A 18 1.58 -3.07 -5.89
N VAL A 19 2.14 -4.27 -5.63
CA VAL A 19 2.11 -4.91 -4.31
C VAL A 19 2.88 -4.09 -3.27
N CYS A 20 4.06 -3.59 -3.62
CA CYS A 20 4.85 -2.74 -2.74
C CYS A 20 4.15 -1.41 -2.45
N PHE A 21 3.55 -0.79 -3.46
CA PHE A 21 2.77 0.43 -3.31
C PHE A 21 1.56 0.23 -2.41
N PHE A 22 0.81 -0.86 -2.61
CA PHE A 22 -0.31 -1.23 -1.74
C PHE A 22 0.12 -1.45 -0.29
N HIS A 23 1.23 -2.14 -0.07
CA HIS A 23 1.79 -2.35 1.27
C HIS A 23 2.14 -1.04 1.96
N ALA A 24 2.84 -0.14 1.27
CA ALA A 24 3.18 1.19 1.77
C ALA A 24 1.93 2.02 2.10
N LEU A 25 0.92 1.95 1.22
CA LEU A 25 -0.36 2.64 1.41
C LEU A 25 -1.08 2.18 2.69
N LEU A 26 -1.11 0.87 2.96
CA LEU A 26 -1.69 0.35 4.21
C LEU A 26 -0.87 0.73 5.44
N GLN A 27 0.46 0.72 5.35
CA GLN A 27 1.32 1.11 6.46
C GLN A 27 1.17 2.60 6.79
N ASP A 28 1.14 3.45 5.78
CA ASP A 28 1.01 4.89 5.97
C ASP A 28 -0.40 5.31 6.43
N ARG A 29 -1.44 4.59 5.97
CA ARG A 29 -2.81 4.86 6.41
C ARG A 29 -2.99 4.71 7.92
N ARG A 30 -2.16 3.89 8.59
CA ARG A 30 -2.21 3.72 10.05
C ARG A 30 -1.93 5.00 10.84
N LYS A 31 -1.16 5.93 10.28
CA LYS A 31 -0.85 7.21 10.94
C LYS A 31 -2.09 8.07 11.21
N PHE A 32 -3.17 7.85 10.48
CA PHE A 32 -4.44 8.53 10.68
C PHE A 32 -5.30 7.93 11.81
N GLY A 33 -4.80 6.92 12.53
CA GLY A 33 -5.51 6.30 13.64
C GLY A 33 -6.91 5.80 13.23
N PRO A 34 -7.96 6.15 14.01
CA PRO A 34 -9.33 5.68 13.73
C PRO A 34 -9.91 6.13 12.39
N LEU A 35 -9.39 7.20 11.79
CA LEU A 35 -9.76 7.61 10.43
C LEU A 35 -9.15 6.70 9.38
N GLY A 36 -7.97 6.12 9.66
CA GLY A 36 -7.30 5.19 8.77
C GLY A 36 -7.88 3.78 8.86
N PHE A 37 -8.02 3.27 10.08
CA PHE A 37 -8.57 1.94 10.38
C PHE A 37 -9.37 2.00 11.67
N ASN A 38 -10.51 1.32 11.72
CA ASN A 38 -11.33 1.20 12.93
C ASN A 38 -10.56 0.49 14.05
N ILE A 39 -9.73 -0.49 13.68
CA ILE A 39 -8.88 -1.24 14.59
C ILE A 39 -7.42 -1.07 14.15
N GLY A 40 -6.51 -0.92 15.12
CA GLY A 40 -5.08 -0.84 14.84
C GLY A 40 -4.52 -2.21 14.39
N TYR A 41 -4.19 -2.34 13.11
CA TYR A 41 -3.55 -3.54 12.55
C TYR A 41 -2.06 -3.31 12.34
N GLU A 42 -1.27 -4.38 12.51
CA GLU A 42 0.13 -4.40 12.10
C GLU A 42 0.28 -5.15 10.78
N PHE A 43 0.61 -4.40 9.72
CA PHE A 43 0.99 -4.97 8.44
C PHE A 43 2.51 -5.03 8.35
N THR A 44 3.04 -6.23 8.30
CA THR A 44 4.49 -6.48 8.40
C THR A 44 5.13 -6.72 7.04
N ASN A 45 6.45 -6.56 6.98
CA ASN A 45 7.21 -6.96 5.79
C ASN A 45 7.07 -8.47 5.48
N GLY A 46 6.68 -9.29 6.46
CA GLY A 46 6.36 -10.70 6.27
C GLY A 46 5.14 -10.89 5.37
N ASP A 47 4.10 -10.09 5.56
CA ASP A 47 2.89 -10.14 4.75
C ASP A 47 3.21 -9.80 3.28
N MET A 48 4.02 -8.74 3.06
CA MET A 48 4.51 -8.36 1.74
C MET A 48 5.36 -9.46 1.10
N LYS A 49 6.28 -10.07 1.86
CA LYS A 49 7.12 -11.18 1.34
C LYS A 49 6.29 -12.37 0.90
N CYS A 50 5.25 -12.74 1.66
CA CYS A 50 4.31 -13.78 1.24
C CYS A 50 3.63 -13.45 -0.09
N CYS A 51 3.17 -12.21 -0.26
CA CYS A 51 2.57 -11.76 -1.52
C CYS A 51 3.56 -11.85 -2.69
N VAL A 52 4.81 -11.46 -2.49
CA VAL A 52 5.86 -11.50 -3.52
C VAL A 52 6.17 -12.94 -3.93
N LEU A 53 6.32 -13.85 -2.98
CA LEU A 53 6.55 -15.28 -3.25
C LEU A 53 5.38 -15.91 -4.00
N GLN A 54 4.15 -15.59 -3.59
CA GLN A 54 2.94 -16.06 -4.29
C GLN A 54 2.86 -15.49 -5.71
N LEU A 55 3.21 -14.22 -5.91
CA LEU A 55 3.26 -13.59 -7.23
C LEU A 55 4.25 -14.33 -8.14
N GLU A 56 5.45 -14.64 -7.64
CA GLU A 56 6.47 -15.37 -8.39
C GLU A 56 5.96 -16.77 -8.84
N VAL A 57 5.37 -17.52 -7.90
CA VAL A 57 4.79 -18.84 -8.19
C VAL A 57 3.68 -18.75 -9.23
N MET A 58 2.78 -17.75 -9.08
CA MET A 58 1.65 -17.58 -9.99
C MET A 58 2.10 -17.14 -11.39
N MET A 59 3.12 -16.29 -11.50
CA MET A 59 3.70 -15.89 -12.79
C MET A 59 4.36 -17.06 -13.53
N GLY A 60 4.91 -18.03 -12.79
CA GLY A 60 5.46 -19.25 -13.38
C GLY A 60 4.40 -20.28 -13.78
N LYS A 61 3.23 -20.26 -13.12
CA LYS A 61 2.18 -21.26 -13.31
C LYS A 61 1.17 -20.91 -14.41
N TYR A 62 0.88 -19.63 -14.61
CA TYR A 62 -0.14 -19.17 -15.55
C TYR A 62 0.49 -18.41 -16.72
N ASP A 63 -0.05 -18.58 -17.92
CA ASP A 63 0.41 -17.86 -19.12
C ASP A 63 0.06 -16.38 -19.09
N VAL A 64 -1.05 -16.02 -18.44
CA VAL A 64 -1.52 -14.66 -18.25
C VAL A 64 -1.52 -14.33 -16.76
N VAL A 65 -1.29 -13.07 -16.41
CA VAL A 65 -1.32 -12.62 -15.01
C VAL A 65 -2.68 -12.92 -14.37
N PRO A 66 -2.75 -13.74 -13.32
CA PRO A 66 -4.01 -14.14 -12.72
C PRO A 66 -4.48 -13.10 -11.69
N TYR A 67 -4.88 -11.90 -12.14
CA TYR A 67 -5.23 -10.78 -11.26
C TYR A 67 -6.23 -11.14 -10.18
N LYS A 68 -7.34 -11.80 -10.53
CA LYS A 68 -8.39 -12.19 -9.55
C LYS A 68 -7.86 -13.14 -8.47
N VAL A 69 -7.00 -14.09 -8.85
CA VAL A 69 -6.38 -15.02 -7.89
C VAL A 69 -5.47 -14.24 -6.95
N MET A 70 -4.63 -13.36 -7.50
CA MET A 70 -3.72 -12.54 -6.70
C MET A 70 -4.48 -11.57 -5.80
N GLN A 71 -5.53 -10.92 -6.28
CA GLN A 71 -6.39 -10.06 -5.47
C GLN A 71 -6.99 -10.82 -4.27
N ASN A 72 -7.44 -12.05 -4.47
CA ASN A 72 -7.94 -12.89 -3.38
C ASN A 72 -6.82 -13.28 -2.39
N LEU A 73 -5.67 -13.70 -2.88
CA LEU A 73 -4.53 -14.08 -2.03
C LEU A 73 -4.03 -12.88 -1.21
N ILE A 74 -3.82 -11.74 -1.84
CA ILE A 74 -3.34 -10.53 -1.18
C ILE A 74 -4.42 -10.00 -0.22
N GLY A 75 -5.62 -9.74 -0.73
CA GLY A 75 -6.66 -9.00 -0.02
C GLY A 75 -7.37 -9.80 1.05
N HIS A 76 -7.74 -11.06 0.79
CA HIS A 76 -8.51 -11.86 1.75
C HIS A 76 -7.64 -12.75 2.64
N ILE A 77 -6.52 -13.26 2.12
CA ILE A 77 -5.69 -14.22 2.87
C ILE A 77 -4.56 -13.52 3.60
N ASN A 78 -3.64 -12.85 2.87
CA ASN A 78 -2.43 -12.31 3.48
C ASN A 78 -2.74 -11.10 4.39
N TYR A 79 -3.34 -10.05 3.84
CA TYR A 79 -3.70 -8.87 4.63
C TYR A 79 -5.05 -9.04 5.33
N GLY A 80 -6.05 -9.59 4.64
CA GLY A 80 -7.40 -9.79 5.17
C GLY A 80 -7.47 -10.77 6.33
N GLY A 81 -6.55 -11.73 6.42
CA GLY A 81 -6.45 -12.66 7.55
C GLY A 81 -6.15 -11.98 8.89
N ARG A 82 -5.56 -10.78 8.87
CA ARG A 82 -5.31 -9.97 10.08
C ARG A 82 -6.47 -9.04 10.42
N ILE A 83 -7.36 -8.79 9.47
CA ILE A 83 -8.42 -7.77 9.60
C ILE A 83 -9.66 -8.43 10.20
N THR A 84 -10.07 -7.95 11.35
CA THR A 84 -11.23 -8.45 12.10
C THR A 84 -12.49 -7.60 11.90
N ASP A 85 -12.34 -6.33 11.52
CA ASP A 85 -13.47 -5.44 11.23
C ASP A 85 -13.90 -5.53 9.77
N ASP A 86 -15.21 -5.65 9.52
CA ASP A 86 -15.74 -5.83 8.16
C ASP A 86 -15.65 -4.57 7.29
N TRP A 87 -15.73 -3.38 7.88
CA TRP A 87 -15.57 -2.12 7.13
C TRP A 87 -14.12 -1.93 6.71
N ASP A 88 -13.18 -2.21 7.60
CA ASP A 88 -11.76 -2.17 7.30
C ASP A 88 -11.41 -3.18 6.21
N ARG A 89 -11.99 -4.38 6.24
CA ARG A 89 -11.82 -5.41 5.21
C ARG A 89 -12.31 -4.92 3.84
N ARG A 90 -13.49 -4.32 3.79
CA ARG A 90 -14.04 -3.75 2.55
C ARG A 90 -13.17 -2.62 2.01
N MET A 91 -12.70 -1.75 2.88
CA MET A 91 -11.80 -0.65 2.52
C MET A 91 -10.49 -1.17 1.94
N VAL A 92 -9.83 -2.13 2.60
CA VAL A 92 -8.58 -2.75 2.12
C VAL A 92 -8.77 -3.40 0.75
N MET A 93 -9.89 -4.11 0.53
CA MET A 93 -10.21 -4.68 -0.76
C MET A 93 -10.44 -3.60 -1.83
N THR A 94 -11.11 -2.52 -1.50
CA THR A 94 -11.35 -1.40 -2.42
C THR A 94 -10.04 -0.76 -2.86
N LEU A 95 -9.12 -0.51 -1.92
CA LEU A 95 -7.79 0.03 -2.20
C LEU A 95 -6.97 -0.94 -3.06
N LEU A 96 -7.01 -2.24 -2.74
CA LEU A 96 -6.29 -3.25 -3.51
C LEU A 96 -6.78 -3.33 -4.96
N LEU A 97 -8.08 -3.34 -5.18
CA LEU A 97 -8.66 -3.38 -6.53
C LEU A 97 -8.30 -2.15 -7.37
N GLY A 98 -8.16 -0.99 -6.73
CA GLY A 98 -7.68 0.23 -7.39
C GLY A 98 -6.21 0.15 -7.79
N VAL A 99 -5.37 -0.44 -6.93
CA VAL A 99 -3.91 -0.50 -7.12
C VAL A 99 -3.49 -1.71 -7.96
N PHE A 100 -4.09 -2.88 -7.74
CA PHE A 100 -3.69 -4.14 -8.35
C PHE A 100 -4.77 -4.67 -9.31
N ASN A 101 -4.70 -4.26 -10.56
CA ASN A 101 -5.62 -4.66 -11.63
C ASN A 101 -4.89 -4.67 -12.98
N GLU A 102 -5.60 -5.02 -14.06
CA GLU A 102 -5.03 -5.12 -15.40
C GLU A 102 -4.43 -3.80 -15.91
N GLY A 103 -4.96 -2.66 -15.48
CA GLY A 103 -4.50 -1.32 -15.87
C GLY A 103 -3.05 -1.03 -15.48
N ILE A 104 -2.48 -1.72 -14.49
CA ILE A 104 -1.07 -1.52 -14.09
C ILE A 104 -0.07 -1.86 -15.20
N MET A 105 -0.49 -2.58 -16.24
CA MET A 105 0.34 -2.85 -17.41
C MET A 105 0.50 -1.63 -18.32
N GLU A 106 -0.41 -0.68 -18.24
CA GLU A 106 -0.31 0.60 -18.94
C GLU A 106 0.70 1.50 -18.23
N ASP A 107 1.54 2.20 -19.01
CA ASP A 107 2.50 3.15 -18.46
C ASP A 107 1.76 4.40 -17.95
N GLY A 108 2.06 4.81 -16.72
CA GLY A 108 1.39 5.96 -16.11
C GLY A 108 -0.03 5.68 -15.59
N PHE A 109 -0.48 4.42 -15.57
CA PHE A 109 -1.78 4.08 -14.96
C PHE A 109 -1.86 4.60 -13.51
N PRO A 110 -2.91 5.36 -13.13
CA PRO A 110 -2.99 5.96 -11.81
C PRO A 110 -3.27 4.91 -10.72
N LEU A 111 -2.32 4.74 -9.82
CA LEU A 111 -2.45 3.85 -8.65
C LEU A 111 -3.15 4.55 -7.48
N ALA A 112 -3.08 5.87 -7.44
CA ALA A 112 -3.74 6.72 -6.46
C ALA A 112 -4.01 8.11 -7.09
N PRO A 113 -4.88 8.94 -6.48
CA PRO A 113 -5.10 10.31 -6.93
C PRO A 113 -3.82 11.15 -6.89
N GLY A 114 -3.48 11.80 -8.00
CA GLY A 114 -2.30 12.67 -8.16
C GLY A 114 -1.35 12.17 -9.24
N GLU A 115 -0.67 13.09 -9.90
CA GLU A 115 0.20 12.80 -11.06
C GLU A 115 1.45 11.97 -10.70
N ALA A 116 1.91 12.04 -9.44
CA ALA A 116 3.11 11.33 -8.98
C ALA A 116 2.90 9.82 -8.75
N TYR A 117 1.65 9.32 -8.80
CA TYR A 117 1.30 7.95 -8.43
C TYR A 117 0.98 7.08 -9.64
N GLY A 118 1.70 7.24 -10.72
CA GLY A 118 1.54 6.45 -11.93
C GLY A 118 2.31 5.11 -11.89
N SER A 119 1.77 4.10 -12.60
CA SER A 119 2.50 2.86 -12.86
C SER A 119 3.80 3.15 -13.62
N PRO A 120 4.95 2.62 -13.17
CA PRO A 120 6.24 2.85 -13.85
C PRO A 120 6.21 2.34 -15.30
N PRO A 121 6.96 3.00 -16.21
CA PRO A 121 7.12 2.50 -17.56
C PRO A 121 7.84 1.15 -17.57
N ALA A 122 7.56 0.34 -18.59
CA ALA A 122 8.28 -0.90 -18.82
C ALA A 122 9.78 -0.60 -19.01
N GLY A 123 10.61 -1.01 -18.06
CA GLY A 123 12.04 -0.66 -18.08
C GLY A 123 12.88 -1.45 -17.08
N ASN A 124 14.08 -0.94 -16.88
CA ASN A 124 15.02 -1.45 -15.90
C ASN A 124 14.65 -0.99 -14.48
N ILE A 125 15.35 -1.48 -13.47
CA ILE A 125 15.12 -1.11 -12.06
C ILE A 125 15.30 0.40 -11.80
N GLN A 126 16.11 1.09 -12.62
CA GLN A 126 16.30 2.52 -12.45
C GLN A 126 15.04 3.32 -12.77
N ALA A 127 14.28 2.95 -13.81
CA ALA A 127 13.00 3.57 -14.12
C ALA A 127 12.01 3.51 -12.94
N TYR A 128 11.99 2.36 -12.24
CA TYR A 128 11.16 2.21 -11.02
C TYR A 128 11.64 3.10 -9.87
N ARG A 129 12.97 3.21 -9.68
CA ARG A 129 13.54 4.09 -8.66
C ARG A 129 13.26 5.56 -8.95
N ASP A 130 13.32 5.95 -10.21
CA ASP A 130 13.05 7.33 -10.63
C ASP A 130 11.59 7.69 -10.32
N VAL A 131 10.62 6.80 -10.61
CA VAL A 131 9.23 6.99 -10.22
C VAL A 131 9.06 7.07 -8.69
N ILE A 132 9.71 6.19 -7.93
CA ILE A 132 9.66 6.23 -6.46
C ILE A 132 10.19 7.56 -5.93
N SER A 133 11.25 8.11 -6.55
CA SER A 133 11.83 9.40 -6.12
C SER A 133 10.94 10.61 -6.37
N THR A 134 9.94 10.50 -7.26
CA THR A 134 8.96 11.57 -7.51
C THR A 134 7.78 11.54 -6.53
N ILE A 135 7.60 10.42 -5.80
CA ILE A 135 6.52 10.29 -4.82
C ILE A 135 6.78 11.23 -3.63
N PRO A 136 5.81 12.09 -3.25
CA PRO A 136 5.96 13.00 -2.12
C PRO A 136 6.18 12.25 -0.80
N LEU A 137 7.05 12.76 0.07
CA LEU A 137 7.26 12.21 1.42
C LEU A 137 6.03 12.37 2.30
N ASN A 138 5.24 13.44 2.08
CA ASN A 138 3.99 13.70 2.77
C ASN A 138 2.85 13.66 1.74
N PRO A 139 2.28 12.49 1.47
CA PRO A 139 1.19 12.36 0.50
C PRO A 139 -0.10 12.95 1.06
N HIS A 140 -0.92 13.53 0.16
CA HIS A 140 -2.23 14.06 0.51
C HIS A 140 -3.19 12.95 0.98
N PRO A 141 -4.12 13.20 1.95
CA PRO A 141 -5.03 12.19 2.48
C PRO A 141 -5.87 11.43 1.45
N ASN A 142 -6.19 12.08 0.32
CA ASN A 142 -6.96 11.43 -0.74
C ASN A 142 -6.25 10.22 -1.39
N VAL A 143 -4.92 10.16 -1.33
CA VAL A 143 -4.12 9.00 -1.76
C VAL A 143 -4.52 7.75 -0.98
N PHE A 144 -4.90 7.93 0.27
CA PHE A 144 -5.36 6.87 1.17
C PHE A 144 -6.88 6.65 1.13
N GLY A 145 -7.60 7.32 0.23
CA GLY A 145 -9.06 7.32 0.21
C GLY A 145 -9.68 8.03 1.41
N LEU A 146 -8.98 9.02 1.99
CA LEU A 146 -9.44 9.86 3.09
C LEU A 146 -9.81 11.26 2.61
N HIS A 147 -10.69 11.93 3.35
CA HIS A 147 -11.00 13.32 3.11
C HIS A 147 -9.79 14.21 3.44
N GLU A 148 -9.64 15.33 2.75
CA GLU A 148 -8.52 16.28 2.94
C GLU A 148 -8.37 16.79 4.39
N ASN A 149 -9.47 16.85 5.14
CA ASN A 149 -9.44 17.25 6.55
C ASN A 149 -8.79 16.20 7.48
N ALA A 150 -8.44 15.02 6.98
CA ALA A 150 -7.84 13.96 7.80
C ALA A 150 -6.47 14.38 8.36
N ASP A 151 -5.68 15.18 7.61
CA ASP A 151 -4.41 15.72 8.12
C ASP A 151 -4.61 16.66 9.30
N ILE A 152 -5.64 17.50 9.26
CA ILE A 152 -5.98 18.42 10.35
C ILE A 152 -6.36 17.62 11.60
N ALA A 153 -7.24 16.63 11.45
CA ALA A 153 -7.66 15.78 12.57
C ALA A 153 -6.48 14.99 13.16
N CYS A 154 -5.59 14.48 12.31
CA CYS A 154 -4.37 13.78 12.72
C CYS A 154 -3.43 14.73 13.50
N ALA A 155 -3.19 15.95 13.01
CA ALA A 155 -2.37 16.94 13.66
C ALA A 155 -2.96 17.38 15.02
N GLN A 156 -4.28 17.56 15.10
CA GLN A 156 -4.97 17.87 16.36
C GLN A 156 -4.81 16.75 17.39
N ALA A 157 -5.02 15.50 16.98
CA ALA A 157 -4.87 14.34 17.86
C ALA A 157 -3.42 14.19 18.36
N ALA A 158 -2.43 14.37 17.48
CA ALA A 158 -1.02 14.33 17.84
C ALA A 158 -0.64 15.46 18.83
N THR A 159 -1.17 16.67 18.61
CA THR A 159 -0.95 17.81 19.51
C THR A 159 -1.56 17.54 20.88
N GLN A 160 -2.79 17.04 20.94
CA GLN A 160 -3.44 16.69 22.20
C GLN A 160 -2.66 15.61 22.96
N ALA A 161 -2.24 14.56 22.28
CA ALA A 161 -1.43 13.49 22.88
C ALA A 161 -0.10 14.05 23.47
N LEU A 162 0.54 14.96 22.75
CA LEU A 162 1.77 15.61 23.23
C LEU A 162 1.50 16.45 24.49
N CYS A 163 0.40 17.24 24.52
CA CYS A 163 0.00 18.00 25.69
C CYS A 163 -0.28 17.09 26.90
N ASP A 164 -0.97 15.97 26.69
CA ASP A 164 -1.27 15.00 27.75
C ASP A 164 0.00 14.36 28.30
N ILE A 165 0.97 14.04 27.44
CA ILE A 165 2.30 13.55 27.85
C ILE A 165 3.02 14.61 28.67
N MET A 166 3.05 15.87 28.22
CA MET A 166 3.72 16.95 28.93
C MET A 166 3.10 17.18 30.32
N LEU A 167 1.77 17.09 30.44
CA LEU A 167 1.07 17.21 31.72
C LEU A 167 1.39 16.03 32.66
N SER A 168 1.58 14.82 32.10
CA SER A 168 1.93 13.63 32.90
C SER A 168 3.36 13.64 33.43
N LEU A 169 4.26 14.39 32.80
CA LEU A 169 5.67 14.54 33.16
C LEU A 169 5.92 15.65 34.19
N GLN A 170 4.92 16.05 35.00
CA GLN A 170 5.13 17.03 36.05
C GLN A 170 6.26 16.62 36.99
N PRO A 171 7.16 17.54 37.38
CA PRO A 171 8.24 17.21 38.30
C PRO A 171 7.67 16.70 39.61
N GLN A 172 8.15 15.56 40.06
CA GLN A 172 7.88 15.10 41.42
C GLN A 172 8.59 16.08 42.39
N VAL A 173 7.80 16.81 43.13
CA VAL A 173 8.28 17.70 44.20
C VAL A 173 8.53 16.88 45.45
#